data_150b24fda1f22a89b55d045c422d0931
#
_entry.id   150b24fda1f22a89b55d045c422d0931
#
_cell.length_a   1.000
_cell.length_b   1.000
_cell.length_c   1.000
_cell.angle_alpha   90.00
_cell.angle_beta   90.00
_cell.angle_gamma   90.00
#
_symmetry.space_group_name_H-M   'P 1'
#
loop_
_entity.id
_entity.type
_entity.pdbx_description
1 polymer ?
#
loop_
_entity_poly.entity_id
_entity_poly.type
_entity_poly.pdbx_seq_one_letter_code
_entity_poly.pdbx_strand_id
1 'polypeptide(L)'
;MIKKYLFILLSVLALVSCHQGRTYFPKDLTVSGERLEVSVDIVRFDKALMNVQRDNVQGTKDDVQGTKSDIQVLYDEFPAFMPLWVEDILGIPVEDTTYLEQQLPLFLNDTVYGFKQTNAREREVFADISDIQKPLSKAFARIQYLYPETEIPSFYLFISGFQTPIYFNDDIIGIGADMYLGSDYEFYNRVVYEYQKQTMRKECIPVDVVSAYLFRTIPYTSTKSRLLDQMMYRGKVMYLVAQLFDDLPGYEVMGWSKEQWDWCVKNEKAIWHLVMDKRDLFKTESIVLTSYLNDGPFTSEISQDSPGRLGIWLGWRIAESYMEHNENVSLQELMAEGDAQKILELSFYKP
;
A
#
# COMPACT_ATOMS: atom_id res chain seq x y z
N MET A 1 -60.16 -7.74 15.72
CA MET A 1 -58.79 -7.57 16.31
C MET A 1 -57.62 -7.92 15.39
N ILE A 2 -57.85 -8.58 14.26
CA ILE A 2 -56.76 -9.03 13.36
C ILE A 2 -56.25 -7.94 12.39
N LYS A 3 -57.04 -6.89 12.09
CA LYS A 3 -56.61 -5.80 11.16
C LYS A 3 -55.64 -4.76 11.77
N LYS A 4 -55.46 -4.71 13.09
CA LYS A 4 -54.51 -3.75 13.74
C LYS A 4 -53.09 -4.26 13.78
N TYR A 5 -52.84 -5.55 13.71
CA TYR A 5 -51.50 -6.13 13.76
C TYR A 5 -50.85 -6.25 12.37
N LEU A 6 -51.62 -6.17 11.29
CA LEU A 6 -51.10 -6.20 9.92
C LEU A 6 -50.40 -4.89 9.50
N PHE A 7 -50.81 -3.75 10.13
CA PHE A 7 -50.19 -2.43 9.85
C PHE A 7 -48.88 -2.20 10.62
N ILE A 8 -48.67 -2.90 11.73
CA ILE A 8 -47.42 -2.80 12.49
C ILE A 8 -46.32 -3.69 11.89
N LEU A 9 -46.68 -4.77 11.19
CA LEU A 9 -45.70 -5.65 10.53
C LEU A 9 -45.18 -5.07 9.20
N LEU A 10 -45.92 -4.15 8.54
CA LEU A 10 -45.47 -3.49 7.30
C LEU A 10 -44.53 -2.27 7.56
N SER A 11 -44.51 -1.74 8.78
CA SER A 11 -43.67 -0.58 9.11
C SER A 11 -42.26 -0.94 9.60
N VAL A 12 -41.97 -2.23 9.82
CA VAL A 12 -40.63 -2.71 10.26
C VAL A 12 -39.78 -3.19 9.08
N LEU A 13 -40.36 -3.36 7.89
CA LEU A 13 -39.64 -3.83 6.68
C LEU A 13 -39.02 -2.70 5.84
N ALA A 14 -39.06 -1.45 6.28
CA ALA A 14 -38.61 -0.29 5.51
C ALA A 14 -37.27 0.33 5.99
N LEU A 15 -36.49 -0.35 6.83
CA LEU A 15 -35.22 0.18 7.32
C LEU A 15 -34.00 -0.76 7.10
N VAL A 16 -34.11 -1.68 6.15
CA VAL A 16 -32.89 -2.21 5.54
C VAL A 16 -32.63 -1.34 4.30
N SER A 17 -32.20 -0.10 4.52
CA SER A 17 -31.48 0.65 3.52
C SER A 17 -30.18 -0.11 3.28
N CYS A 18 -30.17 -0.95 2.25
CA CYS A 18 -28.92 -1.37 1.64
C CYS A 18 -28.21 -0.07 1.24
N HIS A 19 -27.21 0.35 2.00
CA HIS A 19 -26.23 1.32 1.57
C HIS A 19 -25.48 0.66 0.40
N GLN A 20 -26.05 0.73 -0.80
CA GLN A 20 -25.28 0.49 -2.02
C GLN A 20 -24.33 1.67 -2.11
N GLY A 21 -23.09 1.45 -1.70
CA GLY A 21 -22.03 2.44 -1.82
C GLY A 21 -22.01 3.02 -3.23
N ARG A 22 -21.70 4.30 -3.35
CA ARG A 22 -21.62 5.01 -4.62
C ARG A 22 -20.64 4.29 -5.54
N THR A 23 -21.07 3.96 -6.76
CA THR A 23 -20.24 3.34 -7.78
C THR A 23 -19.50 4.42 -8.58
N TYR A 24 -18.20 4.49 -8.44
CA TYR A 24 -17.36 5.48 -9.13
C TYR A 24 -16.89 5.03 -10.52
N PHE A 25 -16.86 3.73 -10.76
CA PHE A 25 -16.33 3.16 -11.98
C PHE A 25 -17.39 2.38 -12.75
N PRO A 26 -17.52 2.61 -14.07
CA PRO A 26 -18.36 1.77 -14.92
C PRO A 26 -17.80 0.35 -15.00
N LYS A 27 -18.67 -0.63 -15.38
CA LYS A 27 -18.22 -2.03 -15.56
C LYS A 27 -17.14 -2.15 -16.64
N ASP A 28 -17.31 -1.42 -17.73
CA ASP A 28 -16.34 -1.33 -18.81
C ASP A 28 -15.69 0.05 -18.77
N LEU A 29 -14.43 0.10 -18.38
CA LEU A 29 -13.65 1.32 -18.38
C LEU A 29 -13.33 1.72 -19.81
N THR A 30 -13.72 2.93 -20.20
CA THR A 30 -13.39 3.48 -21.51
C THR A 30 -12.82 4.88 -21.35
N VAL A 31 -11.78 5.18 -22.14
CA VAL A 31 -11.20 6.52 -22.25
C VAL A 31 -11.25 6.93 -23.71
N SER A 32 -11.80 8.11 -24.00
CA SER A 32 -11.98 8.62 -25.37
C SER A 32 -12.73 7.66 -26.31
N GLY A 33 -13.60 6.81 -25.75
CA GLY A 33 -14.41 5.83 -26.52
C GLY A 33 -13.72 4.48 -26.77
N GLU A 34 -12.48 4.32 -26.37
CA GLU A 34 -11.74 3.06 -26.44
C GLU A 34 -11.75 2.36 -25.08
N ARG A 35 -11.84 1.01 -25.10
CA ARG A 35 -11.76 0.21 -23.88
C ARG A 35 -10.37 0.31 -23.29
N LEU A 36 -10.31 0.64 -22.00
CA LEU A 36 -9.05 0.73 -21.27
C LEU A 36 -8.60 -0.67 -20.85
N GLU A 37 -7.49 -1.12 -21.40
CA GLU A 37 -6.85 -2.40 -21.05
C GLU A 37 -5.48 -2.11 -20.45
N VAL A 38 -5.34 -2.30 -19.14
CA VAL A 38 -4.07 -2.19 -18.43
C VAL A 38 -3.64 -3.57 -17.97
N SER A 39 -2.43 -3.97 -18.34
CA SER A 39 -1.75 -5.16 -17.82
C SER A 39 -0.53 -4.74 -17.02
N VAL A 40 -0.51 -5.11 -15.75
CA VAL A 40 0.67 -4.97 -14.90
C VAL A 40 1.45 -6.26 -14.95
N ASP A 41 2.57 -6.22 -15.66
CA ASP A 41 3.53 -7.32 -15.70
C ASP A 41 4.65 -7.03 -14.69
N ILE A 42 4.87 -7.97 -13.77
CA ILE A 42 5.90 -7.83 -12.74
C ILE A 42 7.12 -8.65 -13.16
N VAL A 43 8.19 -7.96 -13.44
CA VAL A 43 9.48 -8.57 -13.80
C VAL A 43 10.08 -9.27 -12.58
N ARG A 44 10.45 -10.56 -12.74
CA ARG A 44 10.94 -11.43 -11.68
C ARG A 44 12.45 -11.35 -11.50
N PHE A 45 12.93 -10.16 -11.09
CA PHE A 45 14.35 -9.97 -10.80
C PHE A 45 14.82 -10.83 -9.61
N ASP A 46 13.94 -11.08 -8.64
CA ASP A 46 14.14 -12.02 -7.54
C ASP A 46 14.56 -13.43 -8.04
N LYS A 47 13.86 -13.96 -9.05
CA LYS A 47 14.18 -15.29 -9.62
C LYS A 47 15.52 -15.29 -10.36
N ALA A 48 15.85 -14.22 -11.07
CA ALA A 48 17.12 -14.11 -11.77
C ALA A 48 18.30 -14.11 -10.79
N LEU A 49 18.21 -13.33 -9.71
CA LEU A 49 19.21 -13.34 -8.62
C LEU A 49 19.40 -14.72 -8.01
N MET A 50 18.32 -15.46 -7.76
CA MET A 50 18.38 -16.80 -7.18
C MET A 50 18.98 -17.84 -8.14
N ASN A 51 18.92 -17.63 -9.46
CA ASN A 51 19.51 -18.55 -10.42
C ASN A 51 21.03 -18.41 -10.46
N VAL A 52 21.58 -17.20 -10.35
CA VAL A 52 23.02 -16.96 -10.18
C VAL A 52 23.62 -17.80 -9.04
N GLN A 53 22.88 -17.99 -7.95
CA GLN A 53 23.31 -18.79 -6.82
C GLN A 53 23.42 -20.30 -7.13
N ARG A 54 22.55 -20.84 -8.00
CA ARG A 54 22.54 -22.27 -8.32
C ARG A 54 23.74 -22.71 -9.15
N ASP A 55 24.14 -21.89 -10.09
CA ASP A 55 25.21 -22.24 -11.03
C ASP A 55 26.59 -22.20 -10.34
N ASN A 56 26.76 -21.36 -9.34
CA ASN A 56 27.99 -21.31 -8.53
C ASN A 56 28.16 -22.49 -7.54
N VAL A 57 27.09 -23.19 -7.17
CA VAL A 57 27.14 -24.35 -6.23
C VAL A 57 27.47 -25.66 -6.96
N GLN A 58 27.24 -25.77 -8.24
CA GLN A 58 27.49 -27.00 -9.02
C GLN A 58 28.92 -27.15 -9.58
N GLY A 59 29.83 -26.23 -9.27
CA GLY A 59 31.28 -26.44 -9.27
C GLY A 59 31.92 -27.13 -10.49
N THR A 60 31.46 -26.91 -11.70
CA THR A 60 32.15 -27.30 -12.92
C THR A 60 32.34 -26.09 -13.83
N LYS A 61 33.21 -25.18 -13.38
CA LYS A 61 33.84 -24.24 -14.34
C LYS A 61 34.93 -24.99 -15.08
N ASP A 62 34.57 -25.69 -16.12
CA ASP A 62 35.52 -25.90 -17.21
C ASP A 62 35.77 -24.54 -17.84
N ASP A 63 37.05 -24.13 -17.92
CA ASP A 63 37.52 -22.88 -18.51
C ASP A 63 37.08 -22.77 -19.97
N VAL A 64 35.86 -22.29 -20.20
CA VAL A 64 35.42 -21.85 -21.54
C VAL A 64 35.70 -20.36 -21.61
N GLN A 65 36.82 -20.03 -22.22
CA GLN A 65 37.19 -18.67 -22.58
C GLN A 65 36.05 -18.01 -23.37
N GLY A 66 35.32 -17.05 -22.74
CA GLY A 66 34.26 -16.30 -23.39
C GLY A 66 32.87 -16.36 -22.76
N THR A 67 32.69 -17.05 -21.62
CA THR A 67 31.40 -16.98 -20.83
C THR A 67 31.34 -15.67 -20.09
N LYS A 68 30.21 -14.94 -20.26
CA LYS A 68 29.92 -13.74 -19.46
C LYS A 68 29.83 -14.12 -17.99
N SER A 69 30.27 -13.23 -17.07
CA SER A 69 30.01 -13.43 -15.66
C SER A 69 28.50 -13.38 -15.39
N ASP A 70 28.04 -14.08 -14.35
CA ASP A 70 26.63 -14.08 -13.96
C ASP A 70 26.09 -12.65 -13.72
N ILE A 71 26.94 -11.77 -13.22
CA ILE A 71 26.62 -10.35 -13.00
C ILE A 71 26.42 -9.63 -14.34
N GLN A 72 27.28 -9.90 -15.34
CA GLN A 72 27.11 -9.30 -16.65
C GLN A 72 25.82 -9.77 -17.33
N VAL A 73 25.40 -11.01 -17.08
CA VAL A 73 24.10 -11.52 -17.56
C VAL A 73 22.94 -10.75 -16.91
N LEU A 74 23.00 -10.47 -15.60
CA LEU A 74 21.98 -9.66 -14.92
C LEU A 74 21.92 -8.23 -15.45
N TYR A 75 23.06 -7.58 -15.73
CA TYR A 75 23.08 -6.24 -16.33
C TYR A 75 22.49 -6.23 -17.75
N ASP A 76 22.77 -7.26 -18.54
CA ASP A 76 22.24 -7.37 -19.91
C ASP A 76 20.72 -7.67 -19.92
N GLU A 77 20.23 -8.48 -18.99
CA GLU A 77 18.82 -8.87 -18.88
C GLU A 77 17.96 -7.79 -18.23
N PHE A 78 18.52 -7.08 -17.24
CA PHE A 78 17.80 -6.05 -16.46
C PHE A 78 18.53 -4.69 -16.49
N PRO A 79 18.78 -4.12 -17.68
CA PRO A 79 19.61 -2.91 -17.80
C PRO A 79 19.03 -1.68 -17.09
N ALA A 80 17.70 -1.61 -16.93
CA ALA A 80 17.04 -0.51 -16.24
C ALA A 80 17.04 -0.69 -14.70
N PHE A 81 16.99 -1.91 -14.19
CA PHE A 81 16.79 -2.16 -12.76
C PHE A 81 18.07 -2.60 -12.03
N MET A 82 18.94 -3.37 -12.67
CA MET A 82 20.17 -3.88 -12.04
C MET A 82 21.08 -2.76 -11.50
N PRO A 83 21.35 -1.65 -12.21
CA PRO A 83 22.12 -0.54 -11.68
C PRO A 83 21.51 0.07 -10.41
N LEU A 84 20.19 0.30 -10.42
CA LEU A 84 19.46 0.85 -9.29
C LEU A 84 19.50 -0.07 -8.06
N TRP A 85 19.34 -1.37 -8.28
CA TRP A 85 19.43 -2.34 -7.20
C TRP A 85 20.83 -2.39 -6.57
N VAL A 86 21.88 -2.33 -7.40
CA VAL A 86 23.27 -2.34 -6.93
C VAL A 86 23.60 -1.08 -6.14
N GLU A 87 23.22 0.08 -6.64
CA GLU A 87 23.55 1.37 -6.02
C GLU A 87 22.66 1.69 -4.82
N ASP A 88 21.34 1.64 -5.00
CA ASP A 88 20.41 2.12 -3.98
C ASP A 88 20.10 1.07 -2.89
N ILE A 89 20.15 -0.23 -3.24
CA ILE A 89 19.82 -1.30 -2.29
C ILE A 89 21.08 -1.92 -1.68
N LEU A 90 22.09 -2.26 -2.49
CA LEU A 90 23.32 -2.83 -1.97
C LEU A 90 24.33 -1.76 -1.48
N GLY A 91 24.18 -0.50 -1.90
CA GLY A 91 25.11 0.58 -1.59
C GLY A 91 26.49 0.41 -2.24
N ILE A 92 26.54 -0.28 -3.39
CA ILE A 92 27.77 -0.55 -4.14
C ILE A 92 27.81 0.38 -5.35
N PRO A 93 28.92 1.12 -5.58
CA PRO A 93 29.06 1.89 -6.82
C PRO A 93 28.91 1.00 -8.07
N VAL A 94 28.11 1.42 -9.05
CA VAL A 94 27.78 0.64 -10.25
C VAL A 94 29.02 0.23 -11.04
N GLU A 95 30.09 1.06 -10.97
CA GLU A 95 31.36 0.81 -11.68
C GLU A 95 32.21 -0.29 -11.00
N ASP A 96 31.95 -0.60 -9.71
CA ASP A 96 32.74 -1.58 -8.94
C ASP A 96 32.19 -3.00 -9.10
N THR A 97 32.19 -3.48 -10.35
CA THR A 97 31.73 -4.83 -10.68
C THR A 97 32.55 -5.91 -9.99
N THR A 98 33.85 -5.68 -9.75
CA THR A 98 34.73 -6.63 -9.04
C THR A 98 34.30 -6.80 -7.59
N TYR A 99 33.97 -5.72 -6.91
CA TYR A 99 33.47 -5.79 -5.54
C TYR A 99 32.09 -6.46 -5.49
N LEU A 100 31.20 -6.12 -6.43
CA LEU A 100 29.89 -6.75 -6.56
C LEU A 100 30.01 -8.28 -6.77
N GLU A 101 30.93 -8.74 -7.61
CA GLU A 101 31.19 -10.18 -7.83
C GLU A 101 31.60 -10.92 -6.56
N GLN A 102 32.28 -10.24 -5.66
CA GLN A 102 32.66 -10.79 -4.35
C GLN A 102 31.53 -10.75 -3.34
N GLN A 103 30.73 -9.68 -3.33
CA GLN A 103 29.70 -9.45 -2.31
C GLN A 103 28.38 -10.18 -2.60
N LEU A 104 27.97 -10.28 -3.87
CA LEU A 104 26.69 -10.87 -4.24
C LEU A 104 26.53 -12.33 -3.74
N PRO A 105 27.51 -13.24 -3.91
CA PRO A 105 27.41 -14.58 -3.35
C PRO A 105 27.32 -14.60 -1.82
N LEU A 106 28.00 -13.67 -1.14
CA LEU A 106 27.95 -13.55 0.32
C LEU A 106 26.56 -13.09 0.76
N PHE A 107 26.00 -12.08 0.10
CA PHE A 107 24.66 -11.61 0.34
C PHE A 107 23.61 -12.71 0.16
N LEU A 108 23.62 -13.41 -0.98
CA LEU A 108 22.63 -14.45 -1.29
C LEU A 108 22.74 -15.72 -0.43
N ASN A 109 23.93 -16.02 0.11
CA ASN A 109 24.18 -17.22 0.94
C ASN A 109 24.27 -16.94 2.43
N ASP A 110 24.06 -15.70 2.85
CA ASP A 110 24.21 -15.33 4.26
C ASP A 110 23.19 -16.09 5.12
N THR A 111 23.70 -16.76 6.13
CA THR A 111 22.89 -17.48 7.13
C THR A 111 22.70 -16.68 8.42
N VAL A 112 23.47 -15.63 8.63
CA VAL A 112 23.39 -14.78 9.83
C VAL A 112 22.17 -13.85 9.73
N TYR A 113 22.00 -13.19 8.58
CA TYR A 113 20.82 -12.39 8.25
C TYR A 113 19.68 -13.21 7.61
N GLY A 114 19.86 -14.52 7.50
CA GLY A 114 18.81 -15.44 7.09
C GLY A 114 18.44 -15.43 5.61
N PHE A 115 19.23 -14.83 4.72
CA PHE A 115 18.89 -14.75 3.28
C PHE A 115 18.75 -16.11 2.62
N LYS A 116 19.55 -17.10 3.00
CA LYS A 116 19.44 -18.47 2.46
C LYS A 116 18.08 -19.09 2.78
N GLN A 117 17.58 -18.91 3.99
CA GLN A 117 16.26 -19.38 4.42
C GLN A 117 15.14 -18.53 3.78
N THR A 118 15.37 -17.23 3.68
CA THR A 118 14.47 -16.28 3.05
C THR A 118 14.22 -16.63 1.59
N ASN A 119 15.27 -16.92 0.81
CA ASN A 119 15.16 -17.32 -0.59
C ASN A 119 14.32 -18.61 -0.78
N ALA A 120 14.35 -19.54 0.15
CA ALA A 120 13.51 -20.74 0.09
C ALA A 120 12.03 -20.39 0.32
N ARG A 121 11.74 -19.58 1.33
CA ARG A 121 10.38 -19.11 1.63
C ARG A 121 9.82 -18.24 0.53
N GLU A 122 10.62 -17.36 -0.05
CA GLU A 122 10.24 -16.47 -1.16
C GLU A 122 9.80 -17.26 -2.40
N ARG A 123 10.56 -18.31 -2.78
CA ARG A 123 10.18 -19.20 -3.88
C ARG A 123 8.82 -19.85 -3.67
N GLU A 124 8.49 -20.20 -2.44
CA GLU A 124 7.20 -20.78 -2.06
C GLU A 124 6.08 -19.73 -2.17
N VAL A 125 6.25 -18.59 -1.50
CA VAL A 125 5.24 -17.52 -1.43
C VAL A 125 4.97 -16.93 -2.82
N PHE A 126 6.02 -16.68 -3.61
CA PHE A 126 5.93 -16.06 -4.92
C PHE A 126 6.04 -17.05 -6.10
N ALA A 127 5.67 -18.32 -5.87
CA ALA A 127 5.57 -19.31 -6.95
C ALA A 127 4.61 -18.86 -8.06
N ASP A 128 3.46 -18.36 -7.67
CA ASP A 128 2.48 -17.66 -8.51
C ASP A 128 2.30 -16.23 -7.98
N ILE A 129 2.22 -15.25 -8.88
CA ILE A 129 2.01 -13.82 -8.58
C ILE A 129 0.78 -13.24 -9.27
N SER A 130 -0.05 -14.09 -9.84
CA SER A 130 -1.27 -13.66 -10.55
C SER A 130 -2.27 -12.97 -9.62
N ASP A 131 -2.26 -13.31 -8.34
CA ASP A 131 -3.03 -12.71 -7.26
C ASP A 131 -2.54 -11.30 -6.85
N ILE A 132 -1.34 -10.91 -7.26
CA ILE A 132 -0.82 -9.54 -7.16
C ILE A 132 -1.08 -8.77 -8.46
N GLN A 133 -0.75 -9.37 -9.62
CA GLN A 133 -0.84 -8.71 -10.92
C GLN A 133 -2.27 -8.31 -11.30
N LYS A 134 -3.24 -9.18 -11.06
CA LYS A 134 -4.65 -8.92 -11.42
C LYS A 134 -5.25 -7.72 -10.65
N PRO A 135 -5.16 -7.64 -9.31
CA PRO A 135 -5.62 -6.47 -8.57
C PRO A 135 -4.88 -5.18 -8.96
N LEU A 136 -3.56 -5.24 -9.17
CA LEU A 136 -2.78 -4.09 -9.63
C LEU A 136 -3.23 -3.61 -11.01
N SER A 137 -3.37 -4.52 -11.98
CA SER A 137 -3.85 -4.19 -13.32
C SER A 137 -5.19 -3.45 -13.26
N LYS A 138 -6.12 -3.95 -12.45
CA LYS A 138 -7.43 -3.32 -12.26
C LYS A 138 -7.33 -1.95 -11.59
N ALA A 139 -6.53 -1.83 -10.53
CA ALA A 139 -6.34 -0.57 -9.82
C ALA A 139 -5.69 0.49 -10.73
N PHE A 140 -4.65 0.13 -11.49
CA PHE A 140 -4.00 1.04 -12.42
C PHE A 140 -4.89 1.41 -13.63
N ALA A 141 -5.76 0.49 -14.11
CA ALA A 141 -6.78 0.84 -15.08
C ALA A 141 -7.76 1.91 -14.54
N ARG A 142 -8.17 1.80 -13.27
CA ARG A 142 -9.01 2.80 -12.62
C ARG A 142 -8.27 4.12 -12.37
N ILE A 143 -7.00 4.08 -12.02
CA ILE A 143 -6.16 5.28 -11.91
C ILE A 143 -6.07 5.99 -13.27
N GLN A 144 -5.78 5.26 -14.34
CA GLN A 144 -5.71 5.82 -15.69
C GLN A 144 -7.07 6.32 -16.18
N TYR A 145 -8.18 5.70 -15.77
CA TYR A 145 -9.53 6.22 -16.04
C TYR A 145 -9.78 7.58 -15.36
N LEU A 146 -9.32 7.74 -14.12
CA LEU A 146 -9.41 9.03 -13.40
C LEU A 146 -8.42 10.06 -13.93
N TYR A 147 -7.22 9.63 -14.31
CA TYR A 147 -6.11 10.47 -14.75
C TYR A 147 -5.53 9.92 -16.05
N PRO A 148 -6.13 10.25 -17.22
CA PRO A 148 -5.78 9.64 -18.52
C PRO A 148 -4.33 9.81 -18.96
N GLU A 149 -3.66 10.85 -18.48
CA GLU A 149 -2.23 11.10 -18.77
C GLU A 149 -1.27 10.25 -17.92
N THR A 150 -1.81 9.35 -17.09
CA THR A 150 -0.97 8.48 -16.24
C THR A 150 -0.27 7.44 -17.09
N GLU A 151 1.05 7.44 -17.06
CA GLU A 151 1.88 6.36 -17.56
C GLU A 151 1.94 5.23 -16.54
N ILE A 152 1.83 3.98 -17.02
CA ILE A 152 1.88 2.81 -16.13
C ILE A 152 3.35 2.49 -15.86
N PRO A 153 3.78 2.46 -14.57
CA PRO A 153 5.16 2.16 -14.22
C PRO A 153 5.58 0.73 -14.61
N SER A 154 6.88 0.52 -14.75
CA SER A 154 7.49 -0.80 -14.83
C SER A 154 7.63 -1.42 -13.44
N PHE A 155 7.21 -2.67 -13.26
CA PHE A 155 7.19 -3.32 -11.95
C PHE A 155 8.26 -4.41 -11.87
N TYR A 156 8.99 -4.42 -10.76
CA TYR A 156 10.02 -5.43 -10.47
C TYR A 156 9.77 -6.06 -9.10
N LEU A 157 9.76 -7.37 -9.02
CA LEU A 157 9.86 -8.10 -7.75
C LEU A 157 11.33 -8.38 -7.48
N PHE A 158 11.84 -7.96 -6.31
CA PHE A 158 13.26 -8.02 -6.00
C PHE A 158 13.51 -8.36 -4.52
N ILE A 159 14.76 -8.64 -4.16
CA ILE A 159 15.20 -8.85 -2.77
C ILE A 159 15.75 -7.54 -2.25
N SER A 160 15.12 -6.98 -1.21
CA SER A 160 15.48 -5.68 -0.64
C SER A 160 16.52 -5.76 0.49
N GLY A 161 16.80 -6.94 1.01
CA GLY A 161 17.59 -7.09 2.23
C GLY A 161 16.85 -6.65 3.48
N PHE A 162 15.54 -6.79 3.54
CA PHE A 162 14.65 -6.31 4.60
C PHE A 162 14.69 -4.78 4.81
N GLN A 163 15.03 -4.02 3.77
CA GLN A 163 15.19 -2.56 3.88
C GLN A 163 13.94 -1.79 3.46
N THR A 164 13.27 -2.22 2.38
CA THR A 164 12.13 -1.48 1.84
C THR A 164 11.08 -2.41 1.22
N PRO A 165 9.81 -2.22 1.57
CA PRO A 165 8.71 -2.94 0.94
C PRO A 165 8.45 -2.46 -0.48
N ILE A 166 8.50 -1.13 -0.73
CA ILE A 166 8.25 -0.52 -2.03
C ILE A 166 9.38 0.47 -2.33
N TYR A 167 10.02 0.30 -3.46
CA TYR A 167 11.06 1.17 -4.00
C TYR A 167 10.53 1.94 -5.20
N PHE A 168 10.95 3.19 -5.35
CA PHE A 168 10.59 4.04 -6.47
C PHE A 168 11.82 4.69 -7.10
N ASN A 169 11.90 4.59 -8.42
CA ASN A 169 12.80 5.42 -9.21
C ASN A 169 12.09 5.78 -10.52
N ASP A 170 11.85 7.07 -10.74
CA ASP A 170 11.11 7.62 -11.90
C ASP A 170 9.84 6.80 -12.25
N ASP A 171 9.86 6.04 -13.32
CA ASP A 171 8.80 5.16 -13.83
C ASP A 171 8.92 3.70 -13.39
N ILE A 172 9.80 3.40 -12.41
CA ILE A 172 10.03 2.06 -11.88
C ILE A 172 9.46 1.95 -10.46
N ILE A 173 8.71 0.86 -10.24
CA ILE A 173 8.26 0.43 -8.91
C ILE A 173 8.88 -0.94 -8.61
N GLY A 174 9.76 -0.99 -7.60
CA GLY A 174 10.29 -2.22 -7.04
C GLY A 174 9.44 -2.69 -5.85
N ILE A 175 9.19 -3.99 -5.77
CA ILE A 175 8.46 -4.66 -4.69
C ILE A 175 9.46 -5.56 -3.97
N GLY A 176 9.80 -5.26 -2.72
CA GLY A 176 10.71 -6.05 -1.89
C GLY A 176 10.08 -7.35 -1.43
N ALA A 177 10.31 -8.44 -2.14
CA ALA A 177 9.67 -9.74 -1.88
C ALA A 177 9.92 -10.25 -0.45
N ASP A 178 11.11 -10.03 0.08
CA ASP A 178 11.53 -10.37 1.42
C ASP A 178 10.74 -9.63 2.53
N MET A 179 10.02 -8.58 2.18
CA MET A 179 9.12 -7.85 3.09
C MET A 179 7.68 -8.41 3.16
N TYR A 180 7.35 -9.48 2.38
CA TYR A 180 5.99 -10.00 2.25
C TYR A 180 5.89 -11.53 2.32
N LEU A 181 6.69 -12.16 3.20
CA LEU A 181 6.81 -13.61 3.30
C LEU A 181 5.76 -14.29 4.18
N GLY A 182 4.86 -13.51 4.76
CA GLY A 182 3.84 -13.94 5.72
C GLY A 182 4.11 -13.40 7.12
N SER A 183 3.03 -13.00 7.83
CA SER A 183 3.11 -12.43 9.19
C SER A 183 3.74 -13.40 10.22
N ASP A 184 3.73 -14.70 9.92
CA ASP A 184 4.29 -15.78 10.72
C ASP A 184 5.76 -16.08 10.42
N TYR A 185 6.37 -15.39 9.46
CA TYR A 185 7.76 -15.64 9.09
C TYR A 185 8.71 -15.31 10.24
N GLU A 186 9.35 -16.33 10.80
CA GLU A 186 10.08 -16.26 12.08
C GLU A 186 11.21 -15.21 12.08
N PHE A 187 11.86 -14.99 10.93
CA PHE A 187 12.96 -14.03 10.83
C PHE A 187 12.50 -12.58 11.09
N TYR A 188 11.25 -12.24 10.84
CA TYR A 188 10.70 -10.92 11.13
C TYR A 188 10.80 -10.53 12.60
N ASN A 189 10.83 -11.50 13.53
CA ASN A 189 11.07 -11.24 14.96
C ASN A 189 12.40 -10.52 15.25
N ARG A 190 13.34 -10.53 14.30
CA ARG A 190 14.65 -9.92 14.44
C ARG A 190 14.79 -8.56 13.79
N VAL A 191 13.94 -8.24 12.81
CA VAL A 191 14.14 -7.09 11.92
C VAL A 191 13.00 -6.07 11.97
N VAL A 192 11.81 -6.44 12.46
CA VAL A 192 10.64 -5.54 12.54
C VAL A 192 9.92 -5.65 13.88
N TYR A 193 9.11 -4.65 14.20
CA TYR A 193 8.23 -4.69 15.37
C TYR A 193 7.00 -5.58 15.14
N GLU A 194 6.43 -6.10 16.22
CA GLU A 194 5.30 -7.03 16.15
C GLU A 194 4.10 -6.47 15.37
N TYR A 195 3.76 -5.20 15.58
CA TYR A 195 2.64 -4.56 14.89
C TYR A 195 2.83 -4.42 13.37
N GLN A 196 4.08 -4.42 12.88
CA GLN A 196 4.39 -4.30 11.45
C GLN A 196 4.18 -5.62 10.70
N LYS A 197 4.36 -6.77 11.36
CA LYS A 197 4.24 -8.09 10.73
C LYS A 197 2.87 -8.33 10.10
N GLN A 198 1.84 -7.69 10.64
CA GLN A 198 0.46 -7.84 10.17
C GLN A 198 0.31 -7.54 8.68
N THR A 199 1.07 -6.59 8.14
CA THR A 199 1.04 -6.20 6.73
C THR A 199 2.12 -6.87 5.88
N MET A 200 3.05 -7.62 6.51
CA MET A 200 4.15 -8.28 5.82
C MET A 200 3.72 -9.62 5.19
N ARG A 201 2.67 -9.58 4.41
CA ARG A 201 2.10 -10.73 3.71
C ARG A 201 1.74 -10.36 2.27
N LYS A 202 1.85 -11.30 1.38
CA LYS A 202 1.71 -11.15 -0.08
C LYS A 202 0.44 -10.40 -0.49
N GLU A 203 -0.66 -10.65 0.20
CA GLU A 203 -1.97 -10.07 -0.08
C GLU A 203 -2.01 -8.54 0.13
N CYS A 204 -1.09 -7.99 0.93
CA CYS A 204 -0.99 -6.56 1.17
C CYS A 204 -0.30 -5.79 0.04
N ILE A 205 0.49 -6.48 -0.81
CA ILE A 205 1.27 -5.86 -1.89
C ILE A 205 0.44 -4.94 -2.79
N PRO A 206 -0.74 -5.33 -3.30
CA PRO A 206 -1.50 -4.46 -4.18
C PRO A 206 -1.91 -3.14 -3.52
N VAL A 207 -2.33 -3.17 -2.25
CA VAL A 207 -2.71 -1.98 -1.49
C VAL A 207 -1.50 -1.10 -1.21
N ASP A 208 -0.39 -1.69 -0.79
CA ASP A 208 0.84 -0.97 -0.45
C ASP A 208 1.42 -0.27 -1.68
N VAL A 209 1.48 -0.96 -2.83
CA VAL A 209 1.93 -0.40 -4.11
C VAL A 209 1.05 0.78 -4.53
N VAL A 210 -0.27 0.60 -4.55
CA VAL A 210 -1.21 1.64 -4.97
C VAL A 210 -1.20 2.82 -4.01
N SER A 211 -1.16 2.56 -2.70
CA SER A 211 -1.08 3.63 -1.68
C SER A 211 0.19 4.44 -1.84
N ALA A 212 1.34 3.78 -1.94
CA ALA A 212 2.62 4.42 -2.10
C ALA A 212 2.71 5.22 -3.42
N TYR A 213 2.18 4.67 -4.53
CA TYR A 213 2.07 5.36 -5.81
C TYR A 213 1.23 6.64 -5.71
N LEU A 214 0.04 6.57 -5.10
CA LEU A 214 -0.83 7.73 -4.95
C LEU A 214 -0.25 8.79 -4.01
N PHE A 215 0.40 8.39 -2.92
CA PHE A 215 1.11 9.35 -2.05
C PHE A 215 2.27 10.06 -2.75
N ARG A 216 2.90 9.41 -3.73
CA ARG A 216 3.96 10.02 -4.55
C ARG A 216 3.40 10.97 -5.62
N THR A 217 2.29 10.59 -6.26
CA THR A 217 1.76 11.30 -7.44
C THR A 217 0.74 12.38 -7.11
N ILE A 218 0.01 12.24 -6.01
CA ILE A 218 -0.96 13.25 -5.55
C ILE A 218 -0.28 14.18 -4.54
N PRO A 219 -0.01 15.44 -4.89
CA PRO A 219 0.74 16.34 -4.03
C PRO A 219 -0.10 16.79 -2.82
N TYR A 220 0.58 17.04 -1.71
CA TYR A 220 0.00 17.77 -0.59
C TYR A 220 -0.11 19.27 -0.96
N THR A 221 -1.32 19.76 -1.17
CA THR A 221 -1.57 21.12 -1.68
C THR A 221 -1.91 22.15 -0.60
N SER A 222 -2.16 21.72 0.65
CA SER A 222 -2.47 22.65 1.73
C SER A 222 -1.23 23.48 2.13
N THR A 223 -1.42 24.78 2.34
CA THR A 223 -0.41 25.69 2.90
C THR A 223 -0.34 25.65 4.42
N LYS A 224 -1.27 24.92 5.06
CA LYS A 224 -1.37 24.73 6.51
C LYS A 224 -0.85 23.36 6.89
N SER A 225 -0.18 23.26 8.05
CA SER A 225 0.44 22.01 8.54
C SER A 225 -0.27 21.48 9.79
N ARG A 226 -1.56 21.80 9.99
CA ARG A 226 -2.34 21.33 11.15
C ARG A 226 -2.64 19.84 11.03
N LEU A 227 -2.94 19.21 12.16
CA LEU A 227 -3.40 17.82 12.16
C LEU A 227 -4.57 17.60 11.18
N LEU A 228 -5.58 18.49 11.19
CA LEU A 228 -6.72 18.41 10.26
C LEU A 228 -6.28 18.35 8.79
N ASP A 229 -5.33 19.19 8.38
CA ASP A 229 -4.88 19.25 6.99
C ASP A 229 -4.14 17.96 6.58
N GLN A 230 -3.28 17.45 7.47
CA GLN A 230 -2.51 16.23 7.24
C GLN A 230 -3.40 14.97 7.26
N MET A 231 -4.32 14.86 8.22
CA MET A 231 -5.24 13.72 8.30
C MET A 231 -6.22 13.71 7.12
N MET A 232 -6.69 14.88 6.67
CA MET A 232 -7.56 14.97 5.48
C MET A 232 -6.84 14.56 4.21
N TYR A 233 -5.61 15.04 3.99
CA TYR A 233 -4.82 14.62 2.83
C TYR A 233 -4.64 13.09 2.80
N ARG A 234 -4.12 12.53 3.88
CA ARG A 234 -3.86 11.08 3.96
C ARG A 234 -5.16 10.27 3.93
N GLY A 235 -6.20 10.74 4.63
CA GLY A 235 -7.51 10.08 4.65
C GLY A 235 -8.18 10.05 3.28
N LYS A 236 -8.11 11.14 2.49
CA LYS A 236 -8.61 11.18 1.11
C LYS A 236 -7.88 10.17 0.22
N VAL A 237 -6.55 10.09 0.34
CA VAL A 237 -5.77 9.10 -0.43
C VAL A 237 -6.22 7.69 -0.07
N MET A 238 -6.35 7.35 1.20
CA MET A 238 -6.79 6.02 1.61
C MET A 238 -8.26 5.74 1.23
N TYR A 239 -9.12 6.76 1.25
CA TYR A 239 -10.46 6.64 0.69
C TYR A 239 -10.44 6.32 -0.81
N LEU A 240 -9.59 7.01 -1.60
CA LEU A 240 -9.41 6.72 -3.01
C LEU A 240 -8.86 5.30 -3.23
N VAL A 241 -7.84 4.88 -2.45
CA VAL A 241 -7.32 3.50 -2.51
C VAL A 241 -8.45 2.48 -2.35
N ALA A 242 -9.33 2.66 -1.36
CA ALA A 242 -10.47 1.77 -1.15
C ALA A 242 -11.40 1.67 -2.37
N GLN A 243 -11.57 2.78 -3.14
CA GLN A 243 -12.41 2.76 -4.35
C GLN A 243 -11.72 2.06 -5.54
N LEU A 244 -10.39 1.94 -5.52
CA LEU A 244 -9.64 1.32 -6.62
C LEU A 244 -9.67 -0.21 -6.59
N PHE A 245 -10.11 -0.83 -5.48
CA PHE A 245 -10.25 -2.28 -5.35
C PHE A 245 -11.73 -2.67 -5.24
N ASP A 246 -12.07 -3.90 -5.67
CA ASP A 246 -13.42 -4.42 -5.50
C ASP A 246 -13.54 -5.10 -4.14
N ASP A 247 -14.60 -4.75 -3.42
CA ASP A 247 -15.01 -5.42 -2.19
C ASP A 247 -13.89 -5.64 -1.15
N LEU A 248 -12.81 -4.82 -1.22
CA LEU A 248 -11.71 -4.89 -0.26
C LEU A 248 -12.16 -4.26 1.06
N PRO A 249 -12.15 -5.01 2.18
CA PRO A 249 -12.55 -4.47 3.46
C PRO A 249 -11.67 -3.30 3.90
N GLY A 250 -12.26 -2.28 4.56
CA GLY A 250 -11.51 -1.10 4.99
C GLY A 250 -10.34 -1.41 5.94
N TYR A 251 -10.43 -2.46 6.73
CA TYR A 251 -9.32 -2.88 7.59
C TYR A 251 -8.12 -3.38 6.78
N GLU A 252 -8.32 -4.06 5.65
CA GLU A 252 -7.23 -4.46 4.75
C GLU A 252 -6.57 -3.24 4.10
N VAL A 253 -7.37 -2.25 3.68
CA VAL A 253 -6.84 -0.99 3.14
C VAL A 253 -6.00 -0.24 4.17
N MET A 254 -6.46 -0.22 5.44
CA MET A 254 -5.70 0.41 6.54
C MET A 254 -4.52 -0.45 7.03
N GLY A 255 -4.38 -1.70 6.59
CA GLY A 255 -3.41 -2.64 7.12
C GLY A 255 -3.67 -2.99 8.59
N TRP A 256 -4.92 -2.99 9.03
CA TRP A 256 -5.36 -3.31 10.39
C TRP A 256 -5.93 -4.72 10.48
N SER A 257 -6.04 -5.24 11.70
CA SER A 257 -6.88 -6.41 11.93
C SER A 257 -8.36 -6.01 11.92
N LYS A 258 -9.22 -7.01 11.69
CA LYS A 258 -10.67 -6.78 11.77
C LYS A 258 -11.09 -6.29 13.16
N GLU A 259 -10.45 -6.78 14.22
CA GLU A 259 -10.71 -6.38 15.60
C GLU A 259 -10.34 -4.92 15.86
N GLN A 260 -9.21 -4.45 15.30
CA GLN A 260 -8.78 -3.05 15.37
C GLN A 260 -9.78 -2.12 14.67
N TRP A 261 -10.24 -2.53 13.48
CA TRP A 261 -11.26 -1.79 12.74
C TRP A 261 -12.60 -1.73 13.50
N ASP A 262 -13.07 -2.88 13.98
CA ASP A 262 -14.32 -2.96 14.74
C ASP A 262 -14.25 -2.11 16.03
N TRP A 263 -13.08 -2.09 16.68
CA TRP A 263 -12.84 -1.20 17.82
C TRP A 263 -12.97 0.27 17.43
N CYS A 264 -12.36 0.69 16.33
CA CYS A 264 -12.48 2.07 15.84
C CYS A 264 -13.92 2.47 15.53
N VAL A 265 -14.65 1.64 14.79
CA VAL A 265 -16.05 1.88 14.44
C VAL A 265 -16.93 1.98 15.71
N LYS A 266 -16.74 1.08 16.67
CA LYS A 266 -17.48 1.09 17.93
C LYS A 266 -17.20 2.35 18.75
N ASN A 267 -16.00 2.87 18.72
CA ASN A 267 -15.56 4.01 19.53
C ASN A 267 -15.52 5.34 18.74
N GLU A 268 -15.95 5.37 17.48
CA GLU A 268 -15.82 6.52 16.56
C GLU A 268 -16.28 7.83 17.17
N LYS A 269 -17.45 7.83 17.79
CA LYS A 269 -18.01 8.99 18.48
C LYS A 269 -17.14 9.47 19.63
N ALA A 270 -16.68 8.56 20.48
CA ALA A 270 -15.84 8.90 21.63
C ALA A 270 -14.47 9.44 21.18
N ILE A 271 -13.87 8.82 20.16
CA ILE A 271 -12.63 9.27 19.54
C ILE A 271 -12.79 10.70 19.00
N TRP A 272 -13.86 10.95 18.25
CA TRP A 272 -14.13 12.27 17.68
C TRP A 272 -14.29 13.34 18.75
N HIS A 273 -15.09 13.07 19.81
CA HIS A 273 -15.24 13.99 20.93
C HIS A 273 -13.89 14.28 21.61
N LEU A 274 -13.06 13.27 21.84
CA LEU A 274 -11.75 13.45 22.45
C LEU A 274 -10.82 14.36 21.62
N VAL A 275 -10.78 14.15 20.30
CA VAL A 275 -9.98 14.98 19.37
C VAL A 275 -10.47 16.43 19.39
N MET A 276 -11.81 16.64 19.45
CA MET A 276 -12.41 17.98 19.49
C MET A 276 -12.14 18.67 20.84
N ASP A 277 -12.31 17.98 21.96
CA ASP A 277 -12.12 18.52 23.31
C ASP A 277 -10.65 18.93 23.55
N LYS A 278 -9.70 18.13 23.04
CA LYS A 278 -8.27 18.44 23.07
C LYS A 278 -7.88 19.55 22.09
N ARG A 279 -8.76 19.92 21.14
CA ARG A 279 -8.49 20.83 20.03
C ARG A 279 -7.31 20.38 19.15
N ASP A 280 -7.08 19.07 19.06
CA ASP A 280 -5.92 18.51 18.35
C ASP A 280 -5.95 18.79 16.86
N LEU A 281 -7.13 18.95 16.24
CA LEU A 281 -7.28 19.28 14.82
C LEU A 281 -6.48 20.52 14.37
N PHE A 282 -6.25 21.47 15.27
CA PHE A 282 -5.59 22.73 14.94
C PHE A 282 -4.12 22.77 15.34
N LYS A 283 -3.62 21.70 15.98
CA LYS A 283 -2.23 21.58 16.39
C LYS A 283 -1.31 21.34 15.21
N THR A 284 -0.09 21.87 15.32
CA THR A 284 0.98 21.77 14.31
C THR A 284 2.25 21.14 14.88
N GLU A 285 2.27 20.82 16.17
CA GLU A 285 3.39 20.22 16.86
C GLU A 285 3.67 18.83 16.30
N SER A 286 4.92 18.60 15.91
CA SER A 286 5.35 17.35 15.27
C SER A 286 5.00 16.12 16.12
N ILE A 287 5.12 16.21 17.44
CA ILE A 287 4.80 15.10 18.33
C ILE A 287 3.34 14.69 18.27
N VAL A 288 2.43 15.66 18.16
CA VAL A 288 0.99 15.41 18.02
C VAL A 288 0.69 14.81 16.65
N LEU A 289 1.24 15.43 15.58
CA LEU A 289 1.03 14.92 14.23
C LEU A 289 1.53 13.47 14.10
N THR A 290 2.73 13.20 14.59
CA THR A 290 3.34 11.86 14.56
C THR A 290 2.49 10.83 15.29
N SER A 291 1.96 11.17 16.47
CA SER A 291 1.15 10.24 17.28
C SER A 291 -0.15 9.82 16.58
N TYR A 292 -0.76 10.71 15.79
CA TYR A 292 -1.99 10.41 15.06
C TYR A 292 -1.78 9.77 13.67
N LEU A 293 -0.66 10.06 13.02
CA LEU A 293 -0.49 9.82 11.59
C LEU A 293 0.53 8.74 11.24
N ASN A 294 1.47 8.45 12.13
CA ASN A 294 2.50 7.47 11.85
C ASN A 294 2.11 6.07 12.30
N ASP A 295 2.80 5.08 11.72
CA ASP A 295 2.71 3.71 12.18
C ASP A 295 3.16 3.59 13.63
N GLY A 296 2.49 2.72 14.35
CA GLY A 296 2.78 2.42 15.73
C GLY A 296 1.85 1.31 16.25
N PRO A 297 2.16 0.75 17.41
CA PRO A 297 1.31 -0.25 18.02
C PRO A 297 -0.08 0.30 18.40
N PHE A 298 -0.17 1.59 18.67
CA PHE A 298 -1.40 2.31 19.01
C PHE A 298 -1.24 3.82 18.79
N THR A 299 -2.35 4.55 18.77
CA THR A 299 -2.39 6.01 18.75
C THR A 299 -2.39 6.53 20.19
N SER A 300 -1.23 6.99 20.67
CA SER A 300 -1.01 7.33 22.10
C SER A 300 -1.93 8.43 22.63
N GLU A 301 -2.36 9.36 21.79
CA GLU A 301 -3.29 10.43 22.17
C GLU A 301 -4.72 9.93 22.45
N ILE A 302 -5.05 8.74 22.02
CA ILE A 302 -6.40 8.18 22.09
C ILE A 302 -6.46 7.05 23.13
N SER A 303 -5.82 5.91 22.90
CA SER A 303 -5.86 4.73 23.76
C SER A 303 -4.80 3.72 23.35
N GLN A 304 -4.33 2.92 24.30
CA GLN A 304 -3.49 1.75 24.02
C GLN A 304 -4.25 0.62 23.28
N ASP A 305 -5.59 0.64 23.31
CA ASP A 305 -6.43 -0.30 22.57
C ASP A 305 -6.68 0.13 21.12
N SER A 306 -6.34 1.39 20.77
CA SER A 306 -6.49 1.89 19.40
C SER A 306 -5.39 1.36 18.49
N PRO A 307 -5.60 1.20 17.18
CA PRO A 307 -4.50 0.99 16.27
C PRO A 307 -3.66 2.27 16.08
N GLY A 308 -2.47 2.14 15.49
CA GLY A 308 -1.73 3.27 14.95
C GLY A 308 -2.43 3.92 13.77
N ARG A 309 -2.00 5.10 13.34
CA ARG A 309 -2.54 5.87 12.18
C ARG A 309 -4.03 6.23 12.28
N LEU A 310 -4.59 6.32 13.49
CA LEU A 310 -6.02 6.57 13.68
C LEU A 310 -6.47 7.92 13.11
N GLY A 311 -5.58 8.92 13.06
CA GLY A 311 -5.86 10.19 12.38
C GLY A 311 -6.10 10.03 10.87
N ILE A 312 -5.42 9.10 10.22
CA ILE A 312 -5.65 8.80 8.79
C ILE A 312 -7.05 8.20 8.61
N TRP A 313 -7.44 7.27 9.47
CA TRP A 313 -8.79 6.68 9.47
C TRP A 313 -9.88 7.72 9.71
N LEU A 314 -9.70 8.64 10.67
CA LEU A 314 -10.65 9.75 10.87
C LEU A 314 -10.75 10.62 9.61
N GLY A 315 -9.64 10.94 8.98
CA GLY A 315 -9.62 11.68 7.71
C GLY A 315 -10.39 10.96 6.60
N TRP A 316 -10.25 9.64 6.51
CA TRP A 316 -11.04 8.80 5.59
C TRP A 316 -12.54 8.89 5.92
N ARG A 317 -12.94 8.70 7.18
CA ARG A 317 -14.35 8.77 7.59
C ARG A 317 -14.99 10.13 7.27
N ILE A 318 -14.23 11.23 7.44
CA ILE A 318 -14.68 12.57 7.06
C ILE A 318 -14.80 12.69 5.53
N ALA A 319 -13.83 12.19 4.76
CA ALA A 319 -13.88 12.20 3.30
C ALA A 319 -15.06 11.36 2.76
N GLU A 320 -15.32 10.21 3.35
CA GLU A 320 -16.48 9.35 3.03
C GLU A 320 -17.79 10.10 3.28
N SER A 321 -17.97 10.69 4.47
CA SER A 321 -19.14 11.50 4.80
C SER A 321 -19.29 12.71 3.87
N TYR A 322 -18.17 13.35 3.48
CA TYR A 322 -18.19 14.44 2.51
C TYR A 322 -18.73 13.97 1.16
N MET A 323 -18.27 12.82 0.66
CA MET A 323 -18.71 12.27 -0.63
C MET A 323 -20.16 11.81 -0.60
N GLU A 324 -20.66 11.33 0.55
CA GLU A 324 -22.08 10.96 0.73
C GLU A 324 -23.01 12.18 0.70
N HIS A 325 -22.60 13.29 1.28
CA HIS A 325 -23.43 14.52 1.32
C HIS A 325 -23.27 15.40 0.08
N ASN A 326 -22.29 15.13 -0.78
CA ASN A 326 -21.99 15.93 -1.97
C ASN A 326 -21.94 15.04 -3.21
N GLU A 327 -23.10 14.52 -3.63
CA GLU A 327 -23.23 13.51 -4.68
C GLU A 327 -22.65 13.93 -6.05
N ASN A 328 -22.56 15.23 -6.34
CA ASN A 328 -22.03 15.75 -7.60
C ASN A 328 -20.51 15.86 -7.62
N VAL A 329 -19.83 15.68 -6.49
CA VAL A 329 -18.37 15.77 -6.41
C VAL A 329 -17.74 14.46 -6.91
N SER A 330 -16.81 14.55 -7.84
CA SER A 330 -16.03 13.44 -8.35
C SER A 330 -14.86 13.08 -7.42
N LEU A 331 -14.26 11.90 -7.63
CA LEU A 331 -13.02 11.54 -6.90
C LEU A 331 -11.88 12.50 -7.21
N GLN A 332 -11.76 12.96 -8.46
CA GLN A 332 -10.74 13.93 -8.85
C GLN A 332 -10.93 15.27 -8.14
N GLU A 333 -12.17 15.76 -8.03
CA GLU A 333 -12.48 17.01 -7.32
C GLU A 333 -12.22 16.87 -5.81
N LEU A 334 -12.56 15.71 -5.20
CA LEU A 334 -12.19 15.44 -3.81
C LEU A 334 -10.68 15.51 -3.62
N MET A 335 -9.90 14.89 -4.50
CA MET A 335 -8.44 14.88 -4.39
C MET A 335 -7.83 16.26 -4.62
N ALA A 336 -8.40 17.08 -5.51
CA ALA A 336 -7.95 18.43 -5.81
C ALA A 336 -8.29 19.45 -4.71
N GLU A 337 -9.34 19.19 -3.88
CA GLU A 337 -9.73 20.12 -2.81
C GLU A 337 -8.67 20.17 -1.71
N GLY A 338 -7.99 21.30 -1.59
CA GLY A 338 -6.92 21.52 -0.60
C GLY A 338 -7.39 22.08 0.73
N ASP A 339 -8.63 22.59 0.82
CA ASP A 339 -9.16 23.15 2.07
C ASP A 339 -9.82 22.06 2.94
N ALA A 340 -9.04 21.54 3.87
CA ALA A 340 -9.51 20.53 4.82
C ALA A 340 -10.66 21.01 5.72
N GLN A 341 -10.71 22.30 6.03
CA GLN A 341 -11.79 22.90 6.82
C GLN A 341 -13.11 22.88 6.04
N LYS A 342 -13.07 23.25 4.76
CA LYS A 342 -14.23 23.19 3.87
C LYS A 342 -14.77 21.77 3.73
N ILE A 343 -13.88 20.76 3.57
CA ILE A 343 -14.30 19.35 3.51
C ILE A 343 -14.97 18.97 4.82
N LEU A 344 -14.38 19.29 5.98
CA LEU A 344 -14.96 18.99 7.28
C LEU A 344 -16.34 19.60 7.46
N GLU A 345 -16.52 20.87 7.13
CA GLU A 345 -17.79 21.59 7.24
C GLU A 345 -18.89 20.99 6.35
N LEU A 346 -18.55 20.71 5.09
CA LEU A 346 -19.50 20.17 4.10
C LEU A 346 -19.71 18.65 4.22
N SER A 347 -18.89 17.96 5.02
CA SER A 347 -19.09 16.54 5.31
C SER A 347 -20.25 16.30 6.27
N PHE A 348 -20.61 17.28 7.08
CA PHE A 348 -21.54 17.12 8.19
C PHE A 348 -21.17 15.98 9.15
N TYR A 349 -19.90 15.60 9.19
CA TYR A 349 -19.41 14.48 9.99
C TYR A 349 -19.67 14.67 11.50
N LYS A 350 -20.55 13.84 12.03
CA LYS A 350 -20.97 13.82 13.43
C LYS A 350 -21.29 12.37 13.83
N PRO A 351 -20.28 11.55 14.10
CA PRO A 351 -20.46 10.14 14.43
C PRO A 351 -21.18 9.89 15.75
#